data_afb7c75e674fe44c4965a65162a5faea
#
_entry.id   afb7c75e674fe44c4965a65162a5faea
#
_cell.length_a   1.000
_cell.length_b   1.000
_cell.length_c   1.000
_cell.angle_alpha   90.00
_cell.angle_beta   90.00
_cell.angle_gamma   90.00
#
_symmetry.space_group_name_H-M   'P 1'
#
loop_
_entity.id
_entity.type
_entity.pdbx_description
1 polymer ?
#
loop_
_entity_poly.entity_id
_entity_poly.type
_entity_poly.pdbx_seq_one_letter_code
_entity_poly.pdbx_strand_id
1 'polypeptide(L)'
;MSAKRDLGIAMLAVLATSAAVVASGAERRLSMEDYRDKMAGAWLGQSAGVAYGAPTEFKTIGATILDEKMPTWKPEMINNTFSQDDIYVEMTFLDVLVRKGLDVTAREAGIEFANSRYRLWCANANARDNLRRGIAAPWSGHPRFHPTPYDIDYQIEADYSGIIAPGMPNRAIALGNTFGAIMNYGDGLYAGQFIGAMYSEAFFADDRVAVVEAALKSIPEESEYAAMVRQVLADYRANPKDWTTAWKKVTGEYYYGRKGAHYVSCPEIDVRLNGAYVVIGYLFGEGDFSRTVDIATRCGCDSDCNPSSACGVLGVQLGAKGIPPEYTSGLDKKAKWEFTDYDWDALVAACEGLVRKVVVAEGGRVERDSAGREWLVIPVSDPRPNKFEPADRPGPLPADVRLTDAEMARIGYLPCGWQGAQSEPRKR
;
A
#
# COMPACT_ATOMS: atom_id res chain seq x y z
N MET A 1 -0.20 58.97 72.84
CA MET A 1 -1.37 58.50 72.15
C MET A 1 -1.08 58.52 70.65
N SER A 2 -0.76 57.38 70.05
CA SER A 2 -0.32 57.25 68.64
C SER A 2 -1.31 56.35 67.96
N ALA A 3 -1.97 56.88 66.93
CA ALA A 3 -2.90 56.15 66.07
C ALA A 3 -2.12 55.52 64.90
N LYS A 4 -2.08 54.18 64.85
CA LYS A 4 -1.61 53.44 63.69
C LYS A 4 -2.69 53.41 62.60
N ARG A 5 -2.34 53.80 61.38
CA ARG A 5 -3.11 53.65 60.19
C ARG A 5 -2.72 52.35 59.51
N ASP A 6 -3.60 51.41 59.39
CA ASP A 6 -3.42 50.22 58.56
C ASP A 6 -3.70 50.57 57.11
N LEU A 7 -2.73 50.36 56.25
CA LEU A 7 -2.84 50.43 54.79
C LEU A 7 -3.10 48.99 54.27
N GLY A 8 -4.31 48.70 53.88
CA GLY A 8 -4.65 47.47 53.19
C GLY A 8 -4.19 47.54 51.72
N ILE A 9 -3.26 46.68 51.34
CA ILE A 9 -2.87 46.52 49.89
C ILE A 9 -3.80 45.47 49.29
N ALA A 10 -4.66 45.91 48.40
CA ALA A 10 -5.43 45.02 47.57
C ALA A 10 -4.58 44.49 46.40
N MET A 11 -4.25 43.21 46.41
CA MET A 11 -3.55 42.54 45.36
C MET A 11 -4.49 42.10 44.27
N LEU A 12 -4.52 42.83 43.12
CA LEU A 12 -5.27 42.45 41.93
C LEU A 12 -4.50 41.32 41.24
N ALA A 13 -5.03 40.10 41.31
CA ALA A 13 -4.54 38.98 40.53
C ALA A 13 -5.06 39.11 39.07
N VAL A 14 -4.18 39.49 38.15
CA VAL A 14 -4.44 39.43 36.71
C VAL A 14 -4.21 37.99 36.26
N LEU A 15 -5.29 37.27 36.03
CA LEU A 15 -5.28 35.99 35.34
C LEU A 15 -4.96 36.23 33.85
N ALA A 16 -3.69 36.04 33.47
CA ALA A 16 -3.29 35.98 32.10
C ALA A 16 -3.71 34.61 31.54
N THR A 17 -4.82 34.58 30.82
CA THR A 17 -5.17 33.45 29.95
C THR A 17 -4.26 33.47 28.75
N SER A 18 -3.16 32.70 28.80
CA SER A 18 -2.35 32.40 27.63
C SER A 18 -3.18 31.48 26.70
N ALA A 19 -3.85 32.09 25.73
CA ALA A 19 -4.33 31.37 24.57
C ALA A 19 -3.09 30.83 23.84
N ALA A 20 -2.85 29.54 23.92
CA ALA A 20 -1.86 28.89 23.07
C ALA A 20 -2.33 29.11 21.62
N VAL A 21 -1.64 30.00 20.91
CA VAL A 21 -1.71 30.08 19.45
C VAL A 21 -1.12 28.79 18.94
N VAL A 22 -1.96 27.80 18.68
CA VAL A 22 -1.57 26.63 17.86
C VAL A 22 -1.19 27.23 16.51
N ALA A 23 0.09 27.25 16.20
CA ALA A 23 0.55 27.56 14.85
C ALA A 23 -0.18 26.57 13.92
N SER A 24 -1.11 27.06 13.10
CA SER A 24 -1.79 26.23 12.12
C SER A 24 -0.72 25.82 11.11
N GLY A 25 -0.27 24.56 11.17
CA GLY A 25 0.54 23.96 10.12
C GLY A 25 -0.21 24.05 8.79
N ALA A 26 0.49 23.89 7.67
CA ALA A 26 -0.15 23.84 6.36
C ALA A 26 -1.21 22.73 6.34
N GLU A 27 -2.37 23.00 5.74
CA GLU A 27 -3.47 22.06 5.58
C GLU A 27 -3.79 21.87 4.10
N ARG A 28 -4.13 20.64 3.73
CA ARG A 28 -4.75 20.32 2.43
C ARG A 28 -6.25 20.13 2.65
N ARG A 29 -7.05 20.47 1.65
CA ARG A 29 -8.51 20.27 1.68
C ARG A 29 -8.92 19.40 0.51
N LEU A 30 -9.76 18.39 0.77
CA LEU A 30 -10.32 17.50 -0.23
C LEU A 30 -11.81 17.36 0.03
N SER A 31 -12.66 17.65 -0.97
CA SER A 31 -14.09 17.41 -0.81
C SER A 31 -14.38 15.91 -0.78
N MET A 32 -15.42 15.49 -0.05
CA MET A 32 -15.83 14.08 -0.06
C MET A 32 -16.30 13.62 -1.44
N GLU A 33 -16.76 14.53 -2.29
CA GLU A 33 -17.11 14.24 -3.68
C GLU A 33 -15.85 13.91 -4.50
N ASP A 34 -14.81 14.76 -4.42
CA ASP A 34 -13.54 14.53 -5.10
C ASP A 34 -12.83 13.30 -4.55
N TYR A 35 -12.86 13.10 -3.22
CA TYR A 35 -12.32 11.89 -2.61
C TYR A 35 -12.98 10.64 -3.19
N ARG A 36 -14.31 10.61 -3.27
CA ARG A 36 -15.06 9.48 -3.80
C ARG A 36 -14.72 9.21 -5.26
N ASP A 37 -14.63 10.25 -6.09
CA ASP A 37 -14.30 10.11 -7.51
C ASP A 37 -12.87 9.58 -7.69
N LYS A 38 -11.89 10.13 -6.97
CA LYS A 38 -10.48 9.72 -7.01
C LYS A 38 -10.27 8.31 -6.40
N MET A 39 -10.89 8.00 -5.28
CA MET A 39 -10.87 6.68 -4.66
C MET A 39 -11.49 5.61 -5.56
N ALA A 40 -12.63 5.92 -6.18
CA ALA A 40 -13.25 5.04 -7.17
C ALA A 40 -12.35 4.88 -8.41
N GLY A 41 -11.68 5.96 -8.83
CA GLY A 41 -10.67 5.92 -9.89
C GLY A 41 -9.51 4.98 -9.56
N ALA A 42 -9.04 4.99 -8.30
CA ALA A 42 -8.00 4.06 -7.84
C ALA A 42 -8.42 2.60 -8.01
N TRP A 43 -9.55 2.21 -7.43
CA TRP A 43 -10.06 0.83 -7.50
C TRP A 43 -10.41 0.37 -8.93
N LEU A 44 -10.95 1.26 -9.77
CA LEU A 44 -11.20 0.96 -11.17
C LEU A 44 -9.90 0.82 -11.97
N GLY A 45 -8.91 1.67 -11.67
CA GLY A 45 -7.61 1.61 -12.30
C GLY A 45 -6.88 0.30 -12.02
N GLN A 46 -6.84 -0.12 -10.75
CA GLN A 46 -6.33 -1.43 -10.34
C GLN A 46 -7.06 -2.56 -11.05
N SER A 47 -8.40 -2.56 -10.96
CA SER A 47 -9.24 -3.61 -11.56
C SER A 47 -9.02 -3.74 -13.07
N ALA A 48 -8.87 -2.63 -13.78
CA ALA A 48 -8.60 -2.65 -15.21
C ALA A 48 -7.18 -3.10 -15.52
N GLY A 49 -6.19 -2.63 -14.72
CA GLY A 49 -4.79 -2.98 -14.87
C GLY A 49 -4.53 -4.46 -14.68
N VAL A 50 -4.98 -5.03 -13.56
CA VAL A 50 -4.82 -6.45 -13.25
C VAL A 50 -5.53 -7.33 -14.29
N ALA A 51 -6.76 -6.98 -14.66
CA ALA A 51 -7.53 -7.75 -15.62
C ALA A 51 -6.95 -7.70 -17.05
N TYR A 52 -6.33 -6.59 -17.42
CA TYR A 52 -5.62 -6.45 -18.70
C TYR A 52 -4.39 -7.34 -18.75
N GLY A 53 -3.59 -7.34 -17.69
CA GLY A 53 -2.33 -8.07 -17.62
C GLY A 53 -2.46 -9.57 -17.37
N ALA A 54 -3.50 -10.03 -16.67
CA ALA A 54 -3.70 -11.42 -16.25
C ALA A 54 -3.48 -12.49 -17.36
N PRO A 55 -3.87 -12.28 -18.63
CA PRO A 55 -3.57 -13.25 -19.67
C PRO A 55 -2.08 -13.45 -19.96
N THR A 56 -1.21 -12.54 -19.48
CA THR A 56 0.23 -12.53 -19.78
C THR A 56 1.12 -12.81 -18.57
N GLU A 57 0.54 -12.90 -17.38
CA GLU A 57 1.22 -13.12 -16.10
C GLU A 57 2.23 -14.27 -16.19
N PHE A 58 3.49 -13.97 -15.85
CA PHE A 58 4.66 -14.88 -15.89
C PHE A 58 4.87 -15.66 -17.21
N LYS A 59 4.22 -15.27 -18.32
CA LYS A 59 4.44 -15.90 -19.64
C LYS A 59 5.63 -15.32 -20.40
N THR A 60 6.06 -14.13 -20.02
CA THR A 60 7.25 -13.48 -20.60
C THR A 60 8.10 -12.93 -19.48
N ILE A 61 9.28 -13.52 -19.27
CA ILE A 61 10.20 -13.22 -18.18
C ILE A 61 11.54 -12.80 -18.76
N GLY A 62 12.10 -11.68 -18.29
CA GLY A 62 13.38 -11.13 -18.77
C GLY A 62 13.33 -10.57 -20.20
N ALA A 63 12.15 -10.48 -20.80
CA ALA A 63 11.91 -9.88 -22.12
C ALA A 63 10.64 -9.05 -22.08
N THR A 64 10.49 -8.12 -23.01
CA THR A 64 9.24 -7.39 -23.20
C THR A 64 8.21 -8.25 -23.94
N ILE A 65 6.95 -8.11 -23.61
CA ILE A 65 5.86 -8.80 -24.30
C ILE A 65 5.70 -8.23 -25.70
N LEU A 66 5.71 -9.10 -26.71
CA LEU A 66 5.57 -8.72 -28.10
C LEU A 66 4.12 -8.34 -28.44
N ASP A 67 3.93 -7.52 -29.49
CA ASP A 67 2.61 -7.01 -29.90
C ASP A 67 1.57 -8.10 -30.11
N GLU A 68 1.94 -9.19 -30.75
CA GLU A 68 1.03 -10.32 -31.03
C GLU A 68 0.63 -11.12 -29.80
N LYS A 69 1.28 -10.89 -28.65
CA LYS A 69 0.99 -11.54 -27.38
C LYS A 69 0.26 -10.62 -26.40
N MET A 70 0.14 -9.34 -26.74
CA MET A 70 -0.60 -8.40 -25.90
C MET A 70 -2.09 -8.70 -25.92
N PRO A 71 -2.77 -8.55 -24.78
CA PRO A 71 -4.22 -8.76 -24.71
C PRO A 71 -4.96 -7.75 -25.60
N THR A 72 -6.03 -8.24 -26.26
CA THR A 72 -7.00 -7.35 -26.87
C THR A 72 -8.09 -7.06 -25.86
N TRP A 73 -8.14 -5.83 -25.34
CA TRP A 73 -9.08 -5.45 -24.31
C TRP A 73 -10.55 -5.59 -24.76
N LYS A 74 -11.37 -6.08 -23.85
CA LYS A 74 -12.83 -6.07 -23.92
C LYS A 74 -13.38 -5.63 -22.57
N PRO A 75 -14.45 -4.83 -22.54
CA PRO A 75 -14.96 -4.27 -21.28
C PRO A 75 -15.27 -5.30 -20.19
N GLU A 76 -15.76 -6.47 -20.55
CA GLU A 76 -16.08 -7.55 -19.61
C GLU A 76 -14.84 -8.18 -18.92
N MET A 77 -13.64 -7.98 -19.48
CA MET A 77 -12.40 -8.52 -18.91
C MET A 77 -12.13 -7.93 -17.52
N ILE A 78 -12.60 -6.72 -17.23
CA ILE A 78 -12.42 -6.09 -15.90
C ILE A 78 -12.95 -7.00 -14.79
N ASN A 79 -13.92 -7.88 -15.06
CA ASN A 79 -14.48 -8.79 -14.07
C ASN A 79 -13.50 -9.89 -13.61
N ASN A 80 -12.34 -10.03 -14.28
CA ASN A 80 -11.27 -10.89 -13.79
C ASN A 80 -10.68 -10.39 -12.44
N THR A 81 -10.85 -9.11 -12.11
CA THR A 81 -10.45 -8.51 -10.84
C THR A 81 -11.01 -9.25 -9.62
N PHE A 82 -12.17 -9.89 -9.74
CA PHE A 82 -12.83 -10.52 -8.60
C PHE A 82 -12.08 -11.73 -8.01
N SER A 83 -11.14 -12.32 -8.77
CA SER A 83 -10.35 -13.48 -8.35
C SER A 83 -8.84 -13.20 -8.27
N GLN A 84 -8.43 -11.93 -8.37
CA GLN A 84 -7.02 -11.53 -8.32
C GLN A 84 -6.56 -11.31 -6.89
N ASP A 85 -5.40 -11.89 -6.56
CA ASP A 85 -4.89 -11.93 -5.18
C ASP A 85 -4.41 -10.56 -4.70
N ASP A 86 -3.78 -9.75 -5.55
CA ASP A 86 -3.44 -8.37 -5.21
C ASP A 86 -4.66 -7.59 -4.70
N ILE A 87 -5.82 -7.76 -5.34
CA ILE A 87 -7.04 -7.02 -5.00
C ILE A 87 -7.75 -7.60 -3.76
N TYR A 88 -7.99 -8.92 -3.69
CA TYR A 88 -8.76 -9.43 -2.54
C TYR A 88 -7.94 -9.47 -1.25
N VAL A 89 -6.60 -9.66 -1.31
CA VAL A 89 -5.79 -9.67 -0.09
C VAL A 89 -5.77 -8.29 0.56
N GLU A 90 -5.51 -7.22 -0.19
CA GLU A 90 -5.54 -5.86 0.38
C GLU A 90 -6.93 -5.48 0.91
N MET A 91 -8.03 -5.95 0.28
CA MET A 91 -9.38 -5.78 0.83
C MET A 91 -9.57 -6.49 2.16
N THR A 92 -8.90 -7.64 2.39
CA THR A 92 -8.94 -8.27 3.72
C THR A 92 -8.21 -7.46 4.78
N PHE A 93 -7.14 -6.73 4.43
CA PHE A 93 -6.49 -5.78 5.35
C PHE A 93 -7.40 -4.59 5.66
N LEU A 94 -8.05 -4.06 4.63
CA LEU A 94 -9.07 -3.01 4.79
C LEU A 94 -10.20 -3.47 5.75
N ASP A 95 -10.68 -4.70 5.60
CA ASP A 95 -11.72 -5.29 6.45
C ASP A 95 -11.26 -5.40 7.92
N VAL A 96 -10.01 -5.78 8.16
CA VAL A 96 -9.45 -5.78 9.52
C VAL A 96 -9.50 -4.38 10.14
N LEU A 97 -9.18 -3.32 9.38
CA LEU A 97 -9.28 -1.93 9.85
C LEU A 97 -10.74 -1.53 10.13
N VAL A 98 -11.68 -1.96 9.31
CA VAL A 98 -13.12 -1.69 9.52
C VAL A 98 -13.60 -2.35 10.83
N ARG A 99 -13.23 -3.61 11.09
CA ARG A 99 -13.70 -4.39 12.25
C ARG A 99 -12.95 -4.08 13.53
N LYS A 100 -11.63 -3.87 13.47
CA LYS A 100 -10.77 -3.72 14.66
C LYS A 100 -10.34 -2.29 14.93
N GLY A 101 -10.47 -1.39 13.94
CA GLY A 101 -10.04 0.00 14.06
C GLY A 101 -8.60 0.24 13.62
N LEU A 102 -8.19 1.51 13.67
CA LEU A 102 -6.91 1.97 13.14
C LEU A 102 -5.70 1.64 14.02
N ASP A 103 -5.95 1.25 15.28
CA ASP A 103 -4.91 0.93 16.27
C ASP A 103 -4.58 -0.56 16.32
N VAL A 104 -5.06 -1.34 15.32
CA VAL A 104 -4.74 -2.75 15.20
C VAL A 104 -3.22 -2.94 15.12
N THR A 105 -2.67 -3.82 15.94
CA THR A 105 -1.23 -4.10 15.96
C THR A 105 -0.86 -5.10 14.87
N ALA A 106 0.42 -5.12 14.44
CA ALA A 106 0.94 -6.13 13.52
C ALA A 106 0.67 -7.56 14.03
N ARG A 107 0.76 -7.76 15.34
CA ARG A 107 0.48 -9.04 16.00
C ARG A 107 -0.98 -9.49 15.80
N GLU A 108 -1.92 -8.57 16.01
CA GLU A 108 -3.35 -8.83 15.77
C GLU A 108 -3.66 -9.04 14.28
N ALA A 109 -3.09 -8.21 13.41
CA ALA A 109 -3.24 -8.35 11.96
C ALA A 109 -2.66 -9.68 11.47
N GLY A 110 -1.53 -10.12 12.03
CA GLY A 110 -0.94 -11.42 11.74
C GLY A 110 -1.85 -12.60 12.13
N ILE A 111 -2.55 -12.52 13.26
CA ILE A 111 -3.53 -13.55 13.67
C ILE A 111 -4.70 -13.60 12.67
N GLU A 112 -5.21 -12.46 12.21
CA GLU A 112 -6.26 -12.42 11.17
C GLU A 112 -5.73 -13.04 9.87
N PHE A 113 -4.50 -12.68 9.44
CA PHE A 113 -3.86 -13.24 8.26
C PHE A 113 -3.61 -14.75 8.37
N ALA A 114 -3.21 -15.25 9.55
CA ALA A 114 -3.06 -16.69 9.81
C ALA A 114 -4.38 -17.47 9.61
N ASN A 115 -5.52 -16.83 9.83
CA ASN A 115 -6.85 -17.39 9.64
C ASN A 115 -7.38 -17.27 8.21
N SER A 116 -6.67 -16.60 7.32
CA SER A 116 -7.06 -16.50 5.91
C SER A 116 -7.13 -17.86 5.22
N ARG A 117 -8.02 -17.99 4.22
CA ARG A 117 -8.30 -19.25 3.53
C ARG A 117 -7.96 -19.24 2.06
N TYR A 118 -7.63 -18.06 1.53
CA TYR A 118 -7.27 -17.91 0.13
C TYR A 118 -5.91 -18.57 -0.17
N ARG A 119 -5.70 -18.86 -1.44
CA ARG A 119 -4.42 -19.37 -1.91
C ARG A 119 -3.39 -18.25 -1.83
N LEU A 120 -2.18 -18.59 -1.42
CA LEU A 120 -1.06 -17.68 -1.26
C LEU A 120 0.21 -18.25 -1.88
N TRP A 121 1.08 -17.35 -2.31
CA TRP A 121 2.35 -17.65 -2.91
C TRP A 121 3.48 -17.07 -2.05
N CYS A 122 4.69 -17.37 -2.35
CA CYS A 122 5.95 -16.76 -1.91
C CYS A 122 5.94 -16.17 -0.49
N ALA A 123 6.08 -14.85 -0.33
CA ALA A 123 6.16 -14.23 1.00
C ALA A 123 4.88 -14.42 1.81
N ASN A 124 3.73 -14.24 1.21
CA ASN A 124 2.44 -14.46 1.85
C ASN A 124 2.28 -15.89 2.40
N ALA A 125 2.63 -16.90 1.60
CA ALA A 125 2.53 -18.29 2.01
C ALA A 125 3.48 -18.60 3.16
N ASN A 126 4.73 -18.15 3.06
CA ASN A 126 5.75 -18.35 4.10
C ASN A 126 5.39 -17.63 5.40
N ALA A 127 4.88 -16.40 5.30
CA ALA A 127 4.42 -15.63 6.46
C ALA A 127 3.26 -16.31 7.18
N ARG A 128 2.25 -16.76 6.44
CA ARG A 128 1.10 -17.48 7.02
C ARG A 128 1.54 -18.77 7.70
N ASP A 129 2.47 -19.50 7.11
CA ASP A 129 3.06 -20.69 7.73
C ASP A 129 3.83 -20.37 9.00
N ASN A 130 4.63 -19.30 9.01
CA ASN A 130 5.34 -18.82 10.18
C ASN A 130 4.38 -18.49 11.33
N LEU A 131 3.32 -17.73 11.04
CA LEU A 131 2.28 -17.39 12.02
C LEU A 131 1.63 -18.63 12.61
N ARG A 132 1.26 -19.59 11.75
CA ARG A 132 0.65 -20.87 12.16
C ARG A 132 1.61 -21.76 12.95
N ARG A 133 2.92 -21.55 12.85
CA ARG A 133 3.98 -22.17 13.67
C ARG A 133 4.34 -21.33 14.90
N GLY A 134 3.58 -20.28 15.18
CA GLY A 134 3.72 -19.45 16.38
C GLY A 134 4.77 -18.35 16.27
N ILE A 135 5.30 -18.02 15.07
CA ILE A 135 6.11 -16.81 14.90
C ILE A 135 5.15 -15.63 14.73
N ALA A 136 5.20 -14.68 15.65
CA ALA A 136 4.32 -13.51 15.62
C ALA A 136 4.74 -12.51 14.55
N ALA A 137 3.79 -11.78 13.94
CA ALA A 137 4.10 -10.57 13.20
C ALA A 137 4.60 -9.47 14.18
N PRO A 138 5.55 -8.62 13.74
CA PRO A 138 6.12 -8.50 12.39
C PRO A 138 7.24 -9.52 12.08
N TRP A 139 7.59 -10.40 13.01
CA TRP A 139 8.72 -11.33 12.88
C TRP A 139 8.45 -12.48 11.89
N SER A 140 7.17 -12.71 11.56
CA SER A 140 6.79 -13.67 10.52
C SER A 140 7.38 -13.33 9.14
N GLY A 141 7.58 -12.03 8.83
CA GLY A 141 8.24 -11.55 7.62
C GLY A 141 9.77 -11.41 7.73
N HIS A 142 10.35 -11.59 8.93
CA HIS A 142 11.78 -11.35 9.14
C HIS A 142 12.66 -12.43 8.50
N PRO A 143 13.81 -12.10 7.83
CA PRO A 143 14.67 -13.03 7.09
C PRO A 143 15.16 -14.22 7.91
N ARG A 144 15.19 -14.13 9.24
CA ARG A 144 15.54 -15.26 10.12
C ARG A 144 14.55 -16.42 10.03
N PHE A 145 13.30 -16.14 9.71
CA PHE A 145 12.22 -17.12 9.67
C PHE A 145 11.62 -17.26 8.28
N HIS A 146 11.95 -16.34 7.37
CA HIS A 146 11.28 -16.16 6.11
C HIS A 146 12.28 -16.24 4.94
N PRO A 147 12.13 -17.20 3.99
CA PRO A 147 13.10 -17.38 2.91
C PRO A 147 12.95 -16.38 1.75
N THR A 148 11.78 -15.73 1.60
CA THR A 148 11.47 -14.82 0.48
C THR A 148 10.91 -13.47 0.94
N PRO A 149 11.55 -12.75 1.89
CA PRO A 149 10.98 -11.55 2.50
C PRO A 149 11.11 -10.30 1.62
N TYR A 150 11.72 -10.41 0.43
CA TYR A 150 12.03 -9.31 -0.50
C TYR A 150 11.32 -9.46 -1.85
N ASP A 151 10.27 -10.29 -1.90
CA ASP A 151 9.41 -10.39 -3.06
C ASP A 151 8.29 -9.33 -3.06
N ILE A 152 7.42 -9.41 -4.06
CA ILE A 152 6.44 -8.38 -4.40
C ILE A 152 5.20 -8.36 -3.52
N ASP A 153 4.96 -9.34 -2.63
CA ASP A 153 3.60 -9.56 -2.07
C ASP A 153 3.02 -8.29 -1.41
N TYR A 154 3.73 -7.64 -0.48
CA TYR A 154 3.17 -6.42 0.10
C TYR A 154 3.18 -5.22 -0.87
N GLN A 155 4.08 -5.19 -1.87
CA GLN A 155 4.05 -4.13 -2.89
C GLN A 155 2.73 -4.12 -3.64
N ILE A 156 2.21 -5.28 -4.00
CA ILE A 156 0.98 -5.43 -4.78
C ILE A 156 -0.30 -5.34 -3.93
N GLU A 157 -0.17 -5.36 -2.60
CA GLU A 157 -1.27 -5.35 -1.63
C GLU A 157 -1.32 -4.06 -0.78
N ALA A 158 -0.54 -3.04 -1.14
CA ALA A 158 -0.38 -1.82 -0.32
C ALA A 158 -1.29 -0.66 -0.74
N ASP A 159 -1.98 -0.78 -1.86
CA ASP A 159 -2.68 0.29 -2.55
C ASP A 159 -3.78 0.91 -1.67
N TYR A 160 -4.55 0.07 -0.94
CA TYR A 160 -5.56 0.51 0.02
C TYR A 160 -5.01 1.50 1.04
N SER A 161 -3.73 1.36 1.41
CA SER A 161 -3.11 2.16 2.47
C SER A 161 -3.01 3.65 2.11
N GLY A 162 -2.74 3.94 0.84
CA GLY A 162 -2.76 5.31 0.31
C GLY A 162 -4.17 5.78 -0.03
N ILE A 163 -5.04 4.89 -0.51
CA ILE A 163 -6.43 5.20 -0.85
C ILE A 163 -7.20 5.74 0.36
N ILE A 164 -7.02 5.14 1.54
CA ILE A 164 -7.68 5.61 2.78
C ILE A 164 -6.91 6.71 3.53
N ALA A 165 -5.74 7.11 3.02
CA ALA A 165 -4.86 8.10 3.65
C ALA A 165 -4.41 9.20 2.67
N PRO A 166 -5.34 9.93 1.98
CA PRO A 166 -5.00 10.95 1.00
C PRO A 166 -4.13 12.05 1.61
N GLY A 167 -2.92 12.28 1.05
CA GLY A 167 -1.97 13.28 1.52
C GLY A 167 -1.38 13.00 2.93
N MET A 168 -1.52 11.78 3.43
CA MET A 168 -1.05 11.37 4.76
C MET A 168 -0.06 10.19 4.65
N PRO A 169 1.13 10.38 4.04
CA PRO A 169 2.08 9.30 3.78
C PRO A 169 2.54 8.58 5.06
N ASN A 170 2.57 9.26 6.20
CA ASN A 170 2.91 8.62 7.48
C ASN A 170 1.90 7.54 7.90
N ARG A 171 0.62 7.68 7.51
CA ARG A 171 -0.37 6.62 7.74
C ARG A 171 -0.12 5.43 6.82
N ALA A 172 0.22 5.63 5.56
CA ALA A 172 0.60 4.54 4.65
C ALA A 172 1.83 3.78 5.17
N ILE A 173 2.86 4.50 5.67
CA ILE A 173 4.03 3.90 6.33
C ILE A 173 3.60 3.05 7.54
N ALA A 174 2.74 3.59 8.41
CA ALA A 174 2.26 2.88 9.60
C ALA A 174 1.46 1.62 9.26
N LEU A 175 0.61 1.68 8.23
CA LEU A 175 -0.13 0.51 7.73
C LEU A 175 0.81 -0.54 7.15
N GLY A 176 1.89 -0.12 6.45
CA GLY A 176 2.97 -1.01 6.04
C GLY A 176 3.61 -1.72 7.22
N ASN A 177 3.92 -1.00 8.30
CA ASN A 177 4.47 -1.60 9.52
C ASN A 177 3.48 -2.57 10.21
N THR A 178 2.18 -2.40 10.00
CA THR A 178 1.14 -3.27 10.57
C THR A 178 0.88 -4.50 9.72
N PHE A 179 0.66 -4.33 8.41
CA PHE A 179 0.24 -5.40 7.50
C PHE A 179 1.39 -5.92 6.66
N GLY A 180 2.19 -5.04 6.06
CA GLY A 180 3.30 -5.41 5.19
C GLY A 180 4.40 -6.16 5.93
N ALA A 181 4.69 -5.77 7.16
CA ALA A 181 5.68 -6.47 8.00
C ALA A 181 5.24 -7.89 8.43
N ILE A 182 4.00 -8.31 8.14
CA ILE A 182 3.56 -9.70 8.31
C ILE A 182 4.37 -10.62 7.37
N MET A 183 4.57 -10.20 6.10
CA MET A 183 5.13 -11.02 5.03
C MET A 183 6.47 -10.51 4.49
N ASN A 184 6.70 -9.21 4.48
CA ASN A 184 7.89 -8.63 3.87
C ASN A 184 8.79 -7.91 4.90
N TYR A 185 10.06 -7.71 4.49
CA TYR A 185 11.11 -7.06 5.27
C TYR A 185 11.98 -6.18 4.36
N GLY A 186 12.63 -5.16 4.92
CA GLY A 186 13.56 -4.31 4.15
C GLY A 186 12.91 -3.76 2.86
N ASP A 187 13.57 -3.94 1.72
CA ASP A 187 13.07 -3.44 0.44
C ASP A 187 11.68 -3.99 0.06
N GLY A 188 11.32 -5.22 0.48
CA GLY A 188 9.97 -5.75 0.27
C GLY A 188 8.91 -4.94 1.01
N LEU A 189 9.19 -4.54 2.26
CA LEU A 189 8.31 -3.68 3.03
C LEU A 189 8.32 -2.23 2.51
N TYR A 190 9.51 -1.70 2.20
CA TYR A 190 9.66 -0.33 1.70
C TYR A 190 8.92 -0.14 0.36
N ALA A 191 8.90 -1.15 -0.47
CA ALA A 191 8.17 -1.13 -1.74
C ALA A 191 6.67 -0.86 -1.57
N GLY A 192 6.00 -1.59 -0.68
CA GLY A 192 4.59 -1.34 -0.39
C GLY A 192 4.36 0.03 0.27
N GLN A 193 5.26 0.48 1.16
CA GLN A 193 5.19 1.82 1.73
C GLN A 193 5.35 2.91 0.66
N PHE A 194 6.20 2.69 -0.34
CA PHE A 194 6.37 3.58 -1.49
C PHE A 194 5.10 3.60 -2.35
N ILE A 195 4.53 2.45 -2.69
CA ILE A 195 3.28 2.36 -3.47
C ILE A 195 2.14 3.06 -2.73
N GLY A 196 1.91 2.74 -1.45
CA GLY A 196 0.90 3.43 -0.64
C GLY A 196 1.11 4.95 -0.58
N ALA A 197 2.36 5.42 -0.52
CA ALA A 197 2.67 6.85 -0.57
C ALA A 197 2.39 7.46 -1.95
N MET A 198 2.63 6.72 -3.06
CA MET A 198 2.24 7.18 -4.41
C MET A 198 0.74 7.42 -4.49
N TYR A 199 -0.08 6.47 -4.03
CA TYR A 199 -1.54 6.65 -3.97
C TYR A 199 -1.93 7.84 -3.10
N SER A 200 -1.35 7.97 -1.92
CA SER A 200 -1.61 9.07 -0.98
C SER A 200 -1.35 10.45 -1.61
N GLU A 201 -0.22 10.63 -2.27
CA GLU A 201 0.15 11.91 -2.89
C GLU A 201 -0.60 12.19 -4.20
N ALA A 202 -0.99 11.16 -4.95
CA ALA A 202 -1.75 11.31 -6.20
C ALA A 202 -3.12 11.99 -6.00
N PHE A 203 -3.67 12.03 -4.79
CA PHE A 203 -4.88 12.81 -4.49
C PHE A 203 -4.69 14.32 -4.69
N PHE A 204 -3.44 14.82 -4.59
CA PHE A 204 -3.14 16.26 -4.56
C PHE A 204 -2.14 16.73 -5.61
N ALA A 205 -1.45 15.83 -6.27
CA ALA A 205 -0.45 16.15 -7.28
C ALA A 205 -0.88 15.63 -8.67
N ASP A 206 -0.93 16.52 -9.65
CA ASP A 206 -1.20 16.15 -11.04
C ASP A 206 0.09 15.77 -11.79
N ASP A 207 1.25 16.27 -11.34
CA ASP A 207 2.55 15.93 -11.90
C ASP A 207 3.02 14.56 -11.38
N ARG A 208 3.17 13.61 -12.29
CA ARG A 208 3.59 12.24 -12.01
C ARG A 208 5.00 12.15 -11.40
N VAL A 209 5.92 13.00 -11.86
CA VAL A 209 7.27 13.05 -11.29
C VAL A 209 7.21 13.50 -9.84
N ALA A 210 6.39 14.52 -9.55
CA ALA A 210 6.20 15.01 -8.19
C ALA A 210 5.59 13.93 -7.26
N VAL A 211 4.66 13.10 -7.75
CA VAL A 211 4.11 11.96 -6.99
C VAL A 211 5.21 10.96 -6.63
N VAL A 212 6.02 10.55 -7.60
CA VAL A 212 7.13 9.59 -7.37
C VAL A 212 8.17 10.17 -6.41
N GLU A 213 8.56 11.45 -6.58
CA GLU A 213 9.52 12.12 -5.70
C GLU A 213 9.00 12.30 -4.27
N ALA A 214 7.71 12.58 -4.11
CA ALA A 214 7.08 12.67 -2.80
C ALA A 214 7.05 11.29 -2.12
N ALA A 215 6.67 10.24 -2.86
CA ALA A 215 6.64 8.87 -2.35
C ALA A 215 8.03 8.35 -1.94
N LEU A 216 9.09 8.72 -2.65
CA LEU A 216 10.48 8.38 -2.29
C LEU A 216 10.86 8.85 -0.88
N LYS A 217 10.27 9.93 -0.37
CA LYS A 217 10.53 10.41 0.99
C LYS A 217 9.93 9.53 2.08
N SER A 218 9.06 8.59 1.70
CA SER A 218 8.38 7.68 2.62
C SER A 218 9.17 6.39 2.90
N ILE A 219 10.29 6.19 2.23
CA ILE A 219 11.16 5.02 2.39
C ILE A 219 12.61 5.45 2.67
N PRO A 220 13.44 4.59 3.28
CA PRO A 220 14.84 4.91 3.54
C PRO A 220 15.59 5.26 2.24
N GLU A 221 16.31 6.38 2.26
CA GLU A 221 17.05 6.85 1.09
C GLU A 221 18.16 5.89 0.66
N GLU A 222 18.73 5.16 1.63
CA GLU A 222 19.82 4.19 1.44
C GLU A 222 19.37 2.86 0.83
N SER A 223 18.05 2.63 0.76
CA SER A 223 17.50 1.35 0.26
C SER A 223 17.79 1.15 -1.23
N GLU A 224 17.95 -0.10 -1.64
CA GLU A 224 18.15 -0.42 -3.05
C GLU A 224 16.88 -0.14 -3.87
N TYR A 225 15.71 -0.27 -3.26
CA TYR A 225 14.45 0.11 -3.88
C TYR A 225 14.40 1.61 -4.21
N ALA A 226 14.82 2.48 -3.27
CA ALA A 226 14.91 3.92 -3.54
C ALA A 226 15.96 4.24 -4.62
N ALA A 227 17.08 3.52 -4.65
CA ALA A 227 18.09 3.68 -5.70
C ALA A 227 17.55 3.30 -7.08
N MET A 228 16.78 2.20 -7.17
CA MET A 228 16.10 1.76 -8.38
C MET A 228 15.11 2.82 -8.89
N VAL A 229 14.25 3.34 -8.01
CA VAL A 229 13.26 4.37 -8.40
C VAL A 229 13.96 5.64 -8.91
N ARG A 230 15.04 6.09 -8.24
CA ARG A 230 15.84 7.23 -8.72
C ARG A 230 16.44 6.97 -10.09
N GLN A 231 16.88 5.75 -10.39
CA GLN A 231 17.38 5.36 -11.70
C GLN A 231 16.29 5.50 -12.78
N VAL A 232 15.08 4.97 -12.53
CA VAL A 232 13.96 5.09 -13.48
C VAL A 232 13.56 6.56 -13.69
N LEU A 233 13.52 7.38 -12.62
CA LEU A 233 13.29 8.81 -12.73
C LEU A 233 14.34 9.52 -13.61
N ALA A 234 15.62 9.17 -13.44
CA ALA A 234 16.69 9.74 -14.24
C ALA A 234 16.56 9.37 -15.74
N ASP A 235 16.20 8.12 -16.03
CA ASP A 235 15.97 7.63 -17.38
C ASP A 235 14.75 8.31 -18.02
N TYR A 236 13.65 8.46 -17.28
CA TYR A 236 12.48 9.21 -17.76
C TYR A 236 12.83 10.67 -18.09
N ARG A 237 13.56 11.37 -17.23
CA ARG A 237 14.00 12.75 -17.46
C ARG A 237 14.95 12.89 -18.66
N ALA A 238 15.78 11.88 -18.89
CA ALA A 238 16.71 11.87 -20.03
C ALA A 238 15.97 11.69 -21.36
N ASN A 239 14.95 10.83 -21.41
CA ASN A 239 14.12 10.61 -22.59
C ASN A 239 12.74 10.03 -22.23
N PRO A 240 11.71 10.86 -22.03
CA PRO A 240 10.37 10.41 -21.63
C PRO A 240 9.62 9.59 -22.70
N LYS A 241 10.19 9.46 -23.91
CA LYS A 241 9.60 8.66 -24.99
C LYS A 241 10.17 7.24 -25.10
N ASP A 242 11.27 6.95 -24.40
CA ASP A 242 12.00 5.67 -24.51
C ASP A 242 11.96 4.88 -23.19
N TRP A 243 10.82 4.28 -22.90
CA TRP A 243 10.67 3.39 -21.75
C TRP A 243 11.51 2.11 -21.88
N THR A 244 11.83 1.70 -23.11
CA THR A 244 12.57 0.44 -23.36
C THR A 244 14.01 0.51 -22.88
N THR A 245 14.63 1.69 -22.93
CA THR A 245 15.97 1.91 -22.35
C THR A 245 15.95 1.80 -20.84
N ALA A 246 14.96 2.39 -20.15
CA ALA A 246 14.78 2.23 -18.71
C ALA A 246 14.55 0.76 -18.35
N TRP A 247 13.65 0.08 -19.05
CA TRP A 247 13.36 -1.35 -18.87
C TRP A 247 14.62 -2.21 -19.03
N LYS A 248 15.42 -2.00 -20.10
CA LYS A 248 16.67 -2.75 -20.36
C LYS A 248 17.68 -2.61 -19.21
N LYS A 249 17.81 -1.41 -18.65
CA LYS A 249 18.73 -1.16 -17.54
C LYS A 249 18.31 -1.91 -16.29
N VAL A 250 17.07 -1.73 -15.84
CA VAL A 250 16.60 -2.39 -14.61
C VAL A 250 16.54 -3.90 -14.76
N THR A 251 16.09 -4.42 -15.91
CA THR A 251 16.07 -5.85 -16.19
C THR A 251 17.49 -6.42 -16.29
N GLY A 252 18.40 -5.68 -16.93
CA GLY A 252 19.81 -6.05 -17.00
C GLY A 252 20.47 -6.13 -15.63
N GLU A 253 20.11 -5.24 -14.73
CA GLU A 253 20.70 -5.16 -13.38
C GLU A 253 20.09 -6.20 -12.41
N TYR A 254 18.77 -6.25 -12.29
CA TYR A 254 18.10 -7.06 -11.26
C TYR A 254 17.76 -8.47 -11.73
N TYR A 255 17.36 -8.65 -12.98
CA TYR A 255 17.03 -9.99 -13.49
C TYR A 255 18.29 -10.73 -13.97
N TYR A 256 19.00 -10.21 -14.97
CA TYR A 256 20.17 -10.89 -15.54
C TYR A 256 21.42 -10.74 -14.70
N GLY A 257 21.70 -9.53 -14.20
CA GLY A 257 22.86 -9.22 -13.34
C GLY A 257 22.74 -9.76 -11.94
N ARG A 258 21.53 -10.14 -11.52
CA ARG A 258 21.24 -10.67 -10.17
C ARG A 258 21.81 -9.79 -9.07
N LYS A 259 21.77 -8.48 -9.24
CA LYS A 259 22.20 -7.53 -8.21
C LYS A 259 21.45 -7.80 -6.92
N GLY A 260 22.17 -7.98 -5.81
CA GLY A 260 21.56 -8.39 -4.56
C GLY A 260 20.84 -9.75 -4.66
N ALA A 261 21.41 -10.74 -5.34
CA ALA A 261 20.80 -12.07 -5.56
C ALA A 261 20.44 -12.82 -4.27
N HIS A 262 20.95 -12.37 -3.13
CA HIS A 262 20.56 -12.85 -1.81
C HIS A 262 19.13 -12.45 -1.40
N TYR A 263 18.50 -11.53 -2.14
CA TYR A 263 17.16 -11.02 -1.82
C TYR A 263 16.07 -12.01 -2.17
N VAL A 264 16.08 -12.57 -3.37
CA VAL A 264 15.03 -13.49 -3.83
C VAL A 264 15.61 -14.68 -4.59
N SER A 265 15.02 -15.84 -4.37
CA SER A 265 15.33 -17.05 -5.14
C SER A 265 14.74 -17.03 -6.55
N CYS A 266 13.59 -16.36 -6.72
CA CYS A 266 12.84 -16.22 -7.98
C CYS A 266 12.97 -14.78 -8.48
N PRO A 267 13.88 -14.48 -9.43
CA PRO A 267 14.13 -13.10 -9.85
C PRO A 267 12.93 -12.45 -10.56
N GLU A 268 12.01 -13.23 -11.10
CA GLU A 268 10.77 -12.75 -11.72
C GLU A 268 9.81 -12.07 -10.76
N ILE A 269 9.94 -12.36 -9.45
CA ILE A 269 9.16 -11.71 -8.39
C ILE A 269 10.02 -10.80 -7.49
N ASP A 270 11.22 -10.44 -7.93
CA ASP A 270 12.04 -9.44 -7.22
C ASP A 270 11.28 -8.12 -7.14
N VAL A 271 11.11 -7.60 -5.93
CA VAL A 271 10.33 -6.39 -5.67
C VAL A 271 10.90 -5.15 -6.35
N ARG A 272 12.23 -5.08 -6.52
CA ARG A 272 12.90 -3.95 -7.20
C ARG A 272 12.63 -3.98 -8.71
N LEU A 273 12.63 -5.18 -9.29
CA LEU A 273 12.35 -5.36 -10.72
C LEU A 273 10.90 -4.98 -11.03
N ASN A 274 9.95 -5.55 -10.29
CA ASN A 274 8.53 -5.28 -10.51
C ASN A 274 8.14 -3.85 -10.10
N GLY A 275 8.71 -3.31 -9.01
CA GLY A 275 8.55 -1.91 -8.65
C GLY A 275 9.06 -0.95 -9.73
N ALA A 276 10.18 -1.28 -10.38
CA ALA A 276 10.64 -0.52 -11.54
C ALA A 276 9.61 -0.54 -12.68
N TYR A 277 8.97 -1.68 -12.94
CA TYR A 277 7.97 -1.81 -14.00
C TYR A 277 6.69 -1.02 -13.69
N VAL A 278 6.26 -0.96 -12.43
CA VAL A 278 5.19 -0.05 -11.98
C VAL A 278 5.56 1.42 -12.29
N VAL A 279 6.75 1.85 -11.86
CA VAL A 279 7.20 3.25 -12.06
C VAL A 279 7.41 3.57 -13.55
N ILE A 280 7.92 2.62 -14.34
CA ILE A 280 8.06 2.77 -15.80
C ILE A 280 6.68 2.96 -16.46
N GLY A 281 5.72 2.09 -16.15
CA GLY A 281 4.36 2.20 -16.68
C GLY A 281 3.73 3.54 -16.34
N TYR A 282 3.79 3.93 -15.07
CA TYR A 282 3.21 5.16 -14.56
C TYR A 282 3.83 6.43 -15.17
N LEU A 283 5.16 6.53 -15.23
CA LEU A 283 5.84 7.72 -15.76
C LEU A 283 5.74 7.79 -17.28
N PHE A 284 6.14 6.73 -17.99
CA PHE A 284 6.22 6.73 -19.45
C PHE A 284 4.85 6.60 -20.14
N GLY A 285 3.81 6.23 -19.39
CA GLY A 285 2.42 6.34 -19.82
C GLY A 285 1.97 7.79 -20.03
N GLU A 286 2.68 8.78 -19.43
CA GLU A 286 2.47 10.22 -19.59
C GLU A 286 1.03 10.68 -19.27
N GLY A 287 0.34 9.97 -18.37
CA GLY A 287 -1.03 10.28 -17.94
C GLY A 287 -2.12 9.75 -18.87
N ASP A 288 -1.75 9.07 -19.95
CA ASP A 288 -2.67 8.32 -20.79
C ASP A 288 -2.90 6.93 -20.17
N PHE A 289 -4.15 6.60 -19.90
CA PHE A 289 -4.51 5.34 -19.23
C PHE A 289 -4.17 4.12 -20.07
N SER A 290 -4.51 4.16 -21.37
CA SER A 290 -4.25 3.05 -22.29
C SER A 290 -2.75 2.79 -22.46
N ARG A 291 -1.96 3.87 -22.54
CA ARG A 291 -0.52 3.77 -22.64
C ARG A 291 0.13 3.29 -21.33
N THR A 292 -0.41 3.71 -20.18
CA THR A 292 0.08 3.26 -18.87
C THR A 292 -0.12 1.76 -18.69
N VAL A 293 -1.33 1.25 -18.96
CA VAL A 293 -1.61 -0.19 -18.85
C VAL A 293 -0.80 -1.00 -19.84
N ASP A 294 -0.64 -0.51 -21.09
CA ASP A 294 0.15 -1.18 -22.13
C ASP A 294 1.64 -1.29 -21.73
N ILE A 295 2.27 -0.18 -21.36
CA ILE A 295 3.70 -0.18 -20.99
C ILE A 295 3.96 -1.03 -19.74
N ALA A 296 3.16 -0.90 -18.68
CA ALA A 296 3.35 -1.66 -17.45
C ALA A 296 3.24 -3.16 -17.72
N THR A 297 2.21 -3.60 -18.48
CA THR A 297 2.04 -5.00 -18.88
C THR A 297 3.20 -5.49 -19.74
N ARG A 298 3.65 -4.70 -20.73
CA ARG A 298 4.74 -5.06 -21.64
C ARG A 298 6.07 -5.31 -20.95
N CYS A 299 6.26 -4.77 -19.76
CA CYS A 299 7.47 -5.02 -18.98
C CYS A 299 7.64 -6.51 -18.62
N GLY A 300 6.57 -7.31 -18.61
CA GLY A 300 6.62 -8.74 -18.33
C GLY A 300 6.72 -9.06 -16.83
N CYS A 301 7.19 -10.25 -16.50
CA CYS A 301 7.21 -10.80 -15.13
C CYS A 301 5.80 -10.85 -14.54
N ASP A 302 5.55 -10.14 -13.46
CA ASP A 302 4.25 -9.97 -12.83
C ASP A 302 3.42 -8.94 -13.60
N SER A 303 3.02 -9.33 -14.79
CA SER A 303 2.49 -8.42 -15.82
C SER A 303 1.01 -8.07 -15.65
N ASP A 304 0.39 -8.48 -14.56
CA ASP A 304 -0.97 -8.10 -14.14
C ASP A 304 -0.94 -7.20 -12.88
N CYS A 305 -0.18 -7.54 -11.85
CA CYS A 305 -0.09 -6.70 -10.65
C CYS A 305 0.68 -5.39 -10.92
N ASN A 306 1.70 -5.39 -11.79
CA ASN A 306 2.43 -4.17 -12.14
C ASN A 306 1.53 -3.11 -12.79
N PRO A 307 0.71 -3.41 -13.83
CA PRO A 307 -0.27 -2.46 -14.34
C PRO A 307 -1.42 -2.19 -13.37
N SER A 308 -1.77 -3.10 -12.46
CA SER A 308 -2.71 -2.84 -11.36
C SER A 308 -2.30 -1.61 -10.56
N SER A 309 -1.14 -1.62 -9.92
CA SER A 309 -0.65 -0.49 -9.13
C SER A 309 -0.41 0.77 -9.98
N ALA A 310 0.18 0.65 -11.17
CA ALA A 310 0.45 1.80 -12.03
C ALA A 310 -0.83 2.52 -12.48
N CYS A 311 -1.85 1.76 -12.92
CA CYS A 311 -3.14 2.29 -13.34
C CYS A 311 -3.99 2.74 -12.15
N GLY A 312 -3.84 2.12 -10.98
CA GLY A 312 -4.49 2.54 -9.76
C GLY A 312 -4.03 3.92 -9.30
N VAL A 313 -2.72 4.17 -9.24
CA VAL A 313 -2.17 5.51 -8.93
C VAL A 313 -2.63 6.54 -9.96
N LEU A 314 -2.56 6.22 -11.26
CA LEU A 314 -3.07 7.10 -12.30
C LEU A 314 -4.58 7.32 -12.17
N GLY A 315 -5.33 6.30 -11.79
CA GLY A 315 -6.77 6.36 -11.53
C GLY A 315 -7.13 7.35 -10.42
N VAL A 316 -6.29 7.48 -9.37
CA VAL A 316 -6.45 8.54 -8.36
C VAL A 316 -6.36 9.93 -9.00
N GLN A 317 -5.38 10.15 -9.88
CA GLN A 317 -5.20 11.45 -10.53
C GLN A 317 -6.36 11.80 -11.47
N LEU A 318 -6.79 10.84 -12.27
CA LEU A 318 -7.86 11.01 -13.26
C LEU A 318 -9.26 11.10 -12.61
N GLY A 319 -9.45 10.48 -11.46
CA GLY A 319 -10.78 10.16 -10.94
C GLY A 319 -11.47 9.08 -11.79
N ALA A 320 -12.55 8.49 -11.28
CA ALA A 320 -13.31 7.48 -12.01
C ALA A 320 -13.90 8.02 -13.33
N LYS A 321 -14.25 9.29 -13.35
CA LYS A 321 -14.78 9.98 -14.54
C LYS A 321 -13.74 10.21 -15.64
N GLY A 322 -12.46 10.25 -15.27
CA GLY A 322 -11.36 10.49 -16.22
C GLY A 322 -10.78 9.22 -16.83
N ILE A 323 -11.09 8.03 -16.29
CA ILE A 323 -10.68 6.77 -16.91
C ILE A 323 -11.54 6.51 -18.15
N PRO A 324 -10.97 6.12 -19.30
CA PRO A 324 -11.74 5.84 -20.50
C PRO A 324 -12.82 4.76 -20.24
N PRO A 325 -14.09 5.00 -20.63
CA PRO A 325 -15.22 4.13 -20.28
C PRO A 325 -15.08 2.67 -20.72
N GLU A 326 -14.34 2.40 -21.78
CA GLU A 326 -14.06 1.04 -22.24
C GLU A 326 -13.35 0.18 -21.19
N TYR A 327 -12.56 0.79 -20.28
CA TYR A 327 -11.86 0.08 -19.20
C TYR A 327 -12.73 -0.16 -17.96
N THR A 328 -13.85 0.54 -17.79
CA THR A 328 -14.62 0.52 -16.54
C THR A 328 -16.05 0.08 -16.69
N SER A 329 -16.65 0.23 -17.88
CA SER A 329 -18.10 0.01 -18.12
C SER A 329 -18.55 -1.44 -17.98
N GLY A 330 -17.62 -2.39 -18.07
CA GLY A 330 -17.92 -3.84 -17.97
C GLY A 330 -17.99 -4.38 -16.55
N LEU A 331 -17.62 -3.59 -15.53
CA LEU A 331 -17.56 -4.07 -14.15
C LEU A 331 -18.95 -4.44 -13.61
N ASP A 332 -19.10 -5.69 -13.16
CA ASP A 332 -20.30 -6.12 -12.42
C ASP A 332 -20.22 -5.62 -10.96
N LYS A 333 -20.83 -4.47 -10.72
CA LYS A 333 -20.83 -3.81 -9.39
C LYS A 333 -21.57 -4.60 -8.30
N LYS A 334 -22.24 -5.70 -8.63
CA LYS A 334 -22.94 -6.57 -7.67
C LYS A 334 -22.18 -7.85 -7.36
N ALA A 335 -21.16 -8.17 -8.15
CA ALA A 335 -20.27 -9.27 -7.85
C ALA A 335 -19.40 -8.91 -6.62
N LYS A 336 -19.04 -9.92 -5.87
CA LYS A 336 -18.12 -9.76 -4.72
C LYS A 336 -16.74 -10.24 -5.09
N TRP A 337 -15.72 -9.54 -4.57
CA TRP A 337 -14.35 -10.07 -4.63
C TRP A 337 -14.24 -11.32 -3.78
N GLU A 338 -13.53 -12.30 -4.31
CA GLU A 338 -13.32 -13.58 -3.62
C GLU A 338 -12.78 -13.38 -2.21
N PHE A 339 -13.17 -14.24 -1.29
CA PHE A 339 -12.76 -14.21 0.13
C PHE A 339 -13.12 -12.94 0.91
N THR A 340 -13.95 -12.07 0.35
CA THR A 340 -14.43 -10.84 1.00
C THR A 340 -15.95 -10.78 1.00
N ASP A 341 -16.50 -9.85 1.77
CA ASP A 341 -17.93 -9.52 1.72
C ASP A 341 -18.23 -8.27 0.87
N TYR A 342 -17.20 -7.70 0.24
CA TYR A 342 -17.30 -6.48 -0.54
C TYR A 342 -17.82 -6.74 -1.94
N ASP A 343 -18.94 -6.08 -2.29
CA ASP A 343 -19.26 -5.64 -3.63
C ASP A 343 -18.79 -4.18 -3.80
N TRP A 344 -19.01 -3.57 -4.97
CA TRP A 344 -18.56 -2.21 -5.25
C TRP A 344 -19.09 -1.18 -4.22
N ASP A 345 -20.39 -1.23 -3.91
CA ASP A 345 -20.99 -0.25 -3.01
C ASP A 345 -20.47 -0.40 -1.56
N ALA A 346 -20.27 -1.64 -1.12
CA ALA A 346 -19.70 -1.94 0.21
C ALA A 346 -18.23 -1.49 0.32
N LEU A 347 -17.42 -1.70 -0.73
CA LEU A 347 -16.03 -1.25 -0.78
C LEU A 347 -15.93 0.28 -0.70
N VAL A 348 -16.73 0.98 -1.51
CA VAL A 348 -16.79 2.47 -1.49
C VAL A 348 -17.18 2.96 -0.10
N ALA A 349 -18.20 2.37 0.51
CA ALA A 349 -18.65 2.75 1.85
C ALA A 349 -17.57 2.51 2.93
N ALA A 350 -16.83 1.40 2.84
CA ALA A 350 -15.73 1.08 3.75
C ALA A 350 -14.60 2.12 3.65
N CYS A 351 -14.17 2.46 2.43
CA CYS A 351 -13.14 3.48 2.20
C CYS A 351 -13.57 4.86 2.72
N GLU A 352 -14.81 5.28 2.44
CA GLU A 352 -15.35 6.55 2.97
C GLU A 352 -15.45 6.58 4.49
N GLY A 353 -15.81 5.46 5.09
CA GLY A 353 -15.84 5.32 6.55
C GLY A 353 -14.46 5.41 7.16
N LEU A 354 -13.47 4.76 6.54
CA LEU A 354 -12.10 4.74 7.03
C LEU A 354 -11.38 6.08 6.83
N VAL A 355 -11.50 6.75 5.67
CA VAL A 355 -10.82 8.02 5.44
C VAL A 355 -11.21 9.09 6.47
N ARG A 356 -12.50 9.15 6.86
CA ARG A 356 -12.95 10.08 7.91
C ARG A 356 -12.26 9.79 9.24
N LYS A 357 -12.15 8.51 9.61
CA LYS A 357 -11.46 8.09 10.84
C LYS A 357 -9.96 8.38 10.76
N VAL A 358 -9.33 8.08 9.62
CA VAL A 358 -7.90 8.32 9.40
C VAL A 358 -7.57 9.80 9.51
N VAL A 359 -8.33 10.67 8.83
CA VAL A 359 -8.12 12.13 8.91
C VAL A 359 -8.17 12.63 10.35
N VAL A 360 -9.15 12.19 11.13
CA VAL A 360 -9.27 12.60 12.54
C VAL A 360 -8.11 12.02 13.38
N ALA A 361 -7.74 10.78 13.16
CA ALA A 361 -6.63 10.13 13.88
C ALA A 361 -5.27 10.80 13.60
N GLU A 362 -5.08 11.35 12.40
CA GLU A 362 -3.87 12.10 12.02
C GLU A 362 -3.93 13.60 12.41
N GLY A 363 -4.90 14.00 13.23
CA GLY A 363 -5.02 15.37 13.73
C GLY A 363 -5.74 16.35 12.79
N GLY A 364 -6.32 15.83 11.71
CA GLY A 364 -7.20 16.58 10.83
C GLY A 364 -8.64 16.63 11.33
N ARG A 365 -9.54 17.07 10.47
CA ARG A 365 -10.97 17.16 10.81
C ARG A 365 -11.85 17.02 9.58
N VAL A 366 -13.11 16.68 9.82
CA VAL A 366 -14.17 16.64 8.81
C VAL A 366 -15.08 17.83 9.02
N GLU A 367 -15.21 18.67 8.01
CA GLU A 367 -16.01 19.91 8.07
C GLU A 367 -17.17 19.87 7.08
N ARG A 368 -18.23 20.65 7.36
CA ARG A 368 -19.26 20.95 6.37
C ARG A 368 -19.25 22.45 6.07
N ASP A 369 -19.27 22.78 4.78
CA ASP A 369 -19.38 24.17 4.35
C ASP A 369 -20.84 24.68 4.43
N SER A 370 -21.04 25.98 4.12
CA SER A 370 -22.35 26.59 4.14
C SER A 370 -23.37 26.03 3.14
N ALA A 371 -22.89 25.29 2.12
CA ALA A 371 -23.69 24.54 1.16
C ALA A 371 -23.98 23.11 1.60
N GLY A 372 -23.49 22.70 2.79
CA GLY A 372 -23.63 21.34 3.34
C GLY A 372 -22.64 20.32 2.77
N ARG A 373 -21.69 20.72 1.91
CA ARG A 373 -20.68 19.82 1.34
C ARG A 373 -19.66 19.46 2.40
N GLU A 374 -19.30 18.18 2.47
CA GLU A 374 -18.34 17.65 3.41
C GLU A 374 -16.91 17.75 2.86
N TRP A 375 -15.98 18.15 3.72
CA TRP A 375 -14.57 18.35 3.41
C TRP A 375 -13.68 17.61 4.41
N LEU A 376 -12.67 16.96 3.90
CA LEU A 376 -11.54 16.46 4.65
C LEU A 376 -10.50 17.58 4.75
N VAL A 377 -10.16 17.98 5.96
CA VAL A 377 -9.10 18.96 6.24
C VAL A 377 -7.93 18.19 6.84
N ILE A 378 -6.85 18.10 6.09
CA ILE A 378 -5.76 17.19 6.29
C ILE A 378 -4.50 17.96 6.64
N PRO A 379 -3.87 17.73 7.81
CA PRO A 379 -2.62 18.39 8.16
C PRO A 379 -1.49 17.87 7.25
N VAL A 380 -0.67 18.79 6.74
CA VAL A 380 0.54 18.44 5.99
C VAL A 380 1.65 18.08 6.97
N SER A 381 2.26 16.94 6.80
CA SER A 381 3.40 16.49 7.59
C SER A 381 4.46 15.86 6.70
N ASP A 382 5.74 16.08 7.04
CA ASP A 382 6.84 15.41 6.35
C ASP A 382 6.78 13.90 6.60
N PRO A 383 7.07 13.08 5.58
CA PRO A 383 7.20 11.64 5.74
C PRO A 383 8.29 11.27 6.74
N ARG A 384 8.04 10.21 7.52
CA ARG A 384 8.97 9.65 8.50
C ARG A 384 9.24 8.20 8.14
N PRO A 385 10.19 7.96 7.22
CA PRO A 385 10.51 6.61 6.76
C PRO A 385 11.01 5.74 7.91
N ASN A 386 10.87 4.43 7.75
CA ASN A 386 11.49 3.47 8.64
C ASN A 386 13.02 3.67 8.67
N LYS A 387 13.64 3.21 9.76
CA LYS A 387 15.09 3.10 9.78
C LYS A 387 15.54 2.08 8.73
N PHE A 388 16.58 2.42 7.98
CA PHE A 388 17.16 1.49 7.01
C PHE A 388 17.73 0.23 7.70
N GLU A 389 17.36 -0.92 7.19
CA GLU A 389 17.86 -2.22 7.61
C GLU A 389 18.41 -2.97 6.38
N PRO A 390 19.75 -3.12 6.27
CA PRO A 390 20.36 -3.81 5.15
C PRO A 390 19.95 -5.28 5.12
N ALA A 391 19.69 -5.84 3.95
CA ALA A 391 19.27 -7.23 3.79
C ALA A 391 20.31 -8.25 4.26
N ASP A 392 21.61 -7.93 4.12
CA ASP A 392 22.72 -8.77 4.59
C ASP A 392 22.92 -8.72 6.12
N ARG A 393 22.32 -7.75 6.79
CA ARG A 393 22.39 -7.56 8.24
C ARG A 393 21.04 -7.15 8.81
N PRO A 394 20.05 -8.07 8.81
CA PRO A 394 18.74 -7.77 9.37
C PRO A 394 18.85 -7.46 10.86
N GLY A 395 17.90 -6.65 11.35
CA GLY A 395 17.83 -6.22 12.74
C GLY A 395 17.79 -7.38 13.74
N PRO A 396 18.16 -7.16 15.01
CA PRO A 396 18.11 -8.20 16.03
C PRO A 396 16.66 -8.55 16.39
N LEU A 397 16.43 -9.83 16.69
CA LEU A 397 15.14 -10.31 17.17
C LEU A 397 14.97 -10.00 18.66
N PRO A 398 13.80 -9.53 19.11
CA PRO A 398 13.48 -9.42 20.53
C PRO A 398 13.17 -10.80 21.15
N ALA A 399 12.95 -10.83 22.47
CA ALA A 399 12.66 -12.07 23.16
C ALA A 399 11.24 -12.62 22.88
N ASP A 400 10.31 -11.76 22.49
CA ASP A 400 8.86 -12.05 22.33
C ASP A 400 8.45 -12.31 20.87
N VAL A 401 9.31 -12.91 20.06
CA VAL A 401 9.04 -13.25 18.65
C VAL A 401 7.93 -14.30 18.47
N ARG A 402 7.46 -14.93 19.57
CA ARG A 402 6.47 -15.98 19.52
C ARG A 402 5.09 -15.50 19.93
N LEU A 403 4.06 -16.12 19.33
CA LEU A 403 2.70 -16.02 19.81
C LEU A 403 2.56 -16.77 21.14
N THR A 404 1.79 -16.20 22.04
CA THR A 404 1.39 -16.87 23.30
C THR A 404 0.40 -18.00 23.04
N ASP A 405 0.21 -18.91 23.99
CA ASP A 405 -0.79 -19.98 23.87
C ASP A 405 -2.21 -19.44 23.66
N ALA A 406 -2.54 -18.31 24.29
CA ALA A 406 -3.83 -17.66 24.12
C ALA A 406 -4.03 -17.09 22.69
N GLU A 407 -2.96 -16.55 22.09
CA GLU A 407 -2.98 -16.08 20.71
C GLU A 407 -3.03 -17.23 19.72
N MET A 408 -2.24 -18.29 19.95
CA MET A 408 -2.28 -19.52 19.16
C MET A 408 -3.67 -20.17 19.15
N ALA A 409 -4.37 -20.15 20.28
CA ALA A 409 -5.73 -20.69 20.38
C ALA A 409 -6.74 -19.93 19.48
N ARG A 410 -6.42 -18.72 19.04
CA ARG A 410 -7.24 -17.92 18.11
C ARG A 410 -6.99 -18.28 16.64
N ILE A 411 -5.94 -19.04 16.34
CA ILE A 411 -5.61 -19.48 14.99
C ILE A 411 -6.35 -20.80 14.71
N GLY A 412 -7.33 -20.72 13.82
CA GLY A 412 -8.18 -21.89 13.48
C GLY A 412 -7.52 -22.93 12.58
N TYR A 413 -6.34 -22.64 12.02
CA TYR A 413 -5.59 -23.51 11.09
C TYR A 413 -4.16 -23.67 11.58
N LEU A 414 -3.89 -24.79 12.27
CA LEU A 414 -2.55 -25.12 12.76
C LEU A 414 -1.87 -26.14 11.83
N PRO A 415 -0.50 -26.12 11.73
CA PRO A 415 0.23 -27.11 10.95
C PRO A 415 -0.03 -28.52 11.44
N CYS A 416 0.04 -29.51 10.55
CA CYS A 416 0.00 -30.91 10.90
C CYS A 416 1.16 -31.23 11.88
N GLY A 417 0.87 -31.77 13.06
CA GLY A 417 1.87 -32.07 14.10
C GLY A 417 2.01 -31.03 15.23
N TRP A 418 1.23 -29.94 15.22
CA TRP A 418 1.16 -29.03 16.37
C TRP A 418 0.57 -29.74 17.60
N GLN A 419 1.36 -29.85 18.68
CA GLN A 419 0.93 -30.49 19.95
C GLN A 419 0.54 -29.47 21.05
N GLY A 420 0.29 -28.22 20.71
CA GLY A 420 -0.25 -27.22 21.64
C GLY A 420 -1.74 -27.39 21.79
N ALA A 421 -2.24 -27.21 23.04
CA ALA A 421 -3.61 -27.32 23.53
C ALA A 421 -4.71 -27.69 22.51
N GLN A 422 -5.07 -28.96 22.52
CA GLN A 422 -6.29 -29.59 22.00
C GLN A 422 -7.09 -28.81 20.93
N SER A 423 -6.71 -28.96 19.68
CA SER A 423 -7.61 -28.77 18.56
C SER A 423 -7.80 -30.13 17.88
N GLU A 424 -9.04 -30.65 17.90
CA GLU A 424 -9.37 -31.83 17.11
C GLU A 424 -8.99 -31.64 15.64
N PRO A 425 -8.44 -32.65 14.96
CA PRO A 425 -8.13 -32.56 13.55
C PRO A 425 -9.41 -32.32 12.76
N ARG A 426 -9.50 -31.14 12.14
CA ARG A 426 -10.62 -30.85 11.23
C ARG A 426 -10.51 -31.79 10.05
N LYS A 427 -11.58 -32.56 9.81
CA LYS A 427 -11.76 -33.40 8.63
C LYS A 427 -11.53 -32.59 7.36
N ARG A 428 -10.73 -33.16 6.47
CA ARG A 428 -10.39 -32.61 5.16
C ARG A 428 -11.64 -32.39 4.30
#